data_34d4db005a3d8524e686149b6238d0bf
#
_entry.id   34d4db005a3d8524e686149b6238d0bf
#
_cell.length_a   1.000
_cell.length_b   1.000
_cell.length_c   1.000
_cell.angle_alpha   90.00
_cell.angle_beta   90.00
_cell.angle_gamma   90.00
#
_symmetry.space_group_name_H-M   'P 1'
#
loop_
_entity.id
_entity.type
_entity.pdbx_description
1 polymer ?
#
loop_
_entity_poly.entity_id
_entity_poly.type
_entity_poly.pdbx_seq_one_letter_code
_entity_poly.pdbx_strand_id
1 'polypeptide(L)' 'LNDSVCITSYKDEKIIFKNYKEYSKPIKNTFKIDHNYIVITEDTIYIISTKIK' A
#
# COMPACT_ATOMS: atom_id res chain seq x y z
N LEU A 1 9.33 2.80 2.13
CA LEU A 1 8.48 3.94 1.89
C LEU A 1 8.19 4.67 3.15
N ASN A 2 8.66 5.85 3.20
CA ASN A 2 8.45 6.66 4.39
C ASN A 2 7.65 7.91 4.09
N ASP A 3 7.16 8.01 2.89
CA ASP A 3 6.35 9.15 2.54
C ASP A 3 4.93 8.94 2.97
N SER A 4 4.16 9.99 2.85
CA SER A 4 2.77 9.93 3.20
C SER A 4 2.00 9.16 2.15
N VAL A 5 1.84 7.89 2.38
CA VAL A 5 0.99 7.07 1.53
C VAL A 5 -0.13 6.52 2.39
N CYS A 6 -1.22 6.21 1.77
CA CYS A 6 -2.33 5.62 2.48
C CYS A 6 -3.00 4.59 1.60
N ILE A 7 -3.77 3.73 2.26
CA ILE A 7 -4.55 2.74 1.54
C ILE A 7 -5.97 3.28 1.46
N THR A 8 -6.47 3.38 0.27
CA THR A 8 -7.78 3.95 0.05
C THR A 8 -8.59 3.07 -0.90
N SER A 9 -9.87 3.31 -0.96
CA SER A 9 -10.76 2.58 -1.85
C SER A 9 -10.94 3.34 -3.15
N TYR A 10 -10.88 2.61 -4.24
CA TYR A 10 -11.11 3.20 -5.54
C TYR A 10 -11.84 2.16 -6.39
N LYS A 11 -13.05 2.50 -6.82
CA LYS A 11 -13.88 1.62 -7.63
C LYS A 11 -14.05 0.24 -6.96
N ASP A 12 -14.35 0.28 -5.68
CA ASP A 12 -14.61 -0.92 -4.87
C ASP A 12 -13.37 -1.78 -4.65
N GLU A 13 -12.19 -1.23 -4.93
CA GLU A 13 -10.94 -1.94 -4.70
C GLU A 13 -10.01 -1.07 -3.90
N LYS A 14 -9.11 -1.69 -3.19
CA LYS A 14 -8.16 -0.95 -2.38
C LYS A 14 -6.85 -0.77 -3.12
N ILE A 15 -6.30 0.39 -2.99
CA ILE A 15 -5.04 0.73 -3.62
C ILE A 15 -4.17 1.48 -2.63
N ILE A 16 -2.88 1.51 -2.90
CA ILE A 16 -1.96 2.37 -2.18
C ILE A 16 -1.95 3.69 -2.92
N PHE A 17 -2.26 4.76 -2.22
CA PHE A 17 -2.39 6.07 -2.83
C PHE A 17 -1.40 7.04 -2.23
N LYS A 18 -0.62 7.67 -3.07
CA LYS A 18 0.28 8.73 -2.65
C LYS A 18 -0.23 10.07 -3.14
N ASN A 19 -0.51 10.16 -4.41
CA ASN A 19 -1.12 11.36 -4.99
C ASN A 19 -1.76 10.94 -6.30
N TYR A 20 -2.38 11.89 -6.98
CA TYR A 20 -3.14 11.55 -8.18
C TYR A 20 -2.28 11.10 -9.34
N LYS A 21 -0.99 11.25 -9.22
CA LYS A 21 -0.07 10.77 -10.25
C LYS A 21 0.60 9.47 -9.88
N GLU A 22 0.57 9.12 -8.61
CA GLU A 22 1.28 7.95 -8.12
C GLU A 22 0.38 7.12 -7.23
N TYR A 23 -0.08 6.02 -7.74
CA TYR A 23 -0.89 5.09 -6.96
C TYR A 23 -0.71 3.70 -7.53
N SER A 24 -1.02 2.72 -6.73
CA SER A 24 -0.79 1.34 -7.12
C SER A 24 -1.97 0.79 -7.89
N LYS A 25 -1.75 -0.38 -8.45
CA LYS A 25 -2.85 -1.17 -8.96
C LYS A 25 -3.62 -1.76 -7.78
N PRO A 26 -4.77 -2.34 -8.03
CA PRO A 26 -5.57 -2.90 -6.95
C PRO A 26 -4.79 -3.90 -6.12
N ILE A 27 -4.99 -3.84 -4.82
CA ILE A 27 -4.29 -4.70 -3.89
C ILE A 27 -4.91 -6.09 -3.92
N LYS A 28 -4.07 -7.09 -4.07
CA LYS A 28 -4.54 -8.47 -4.09
C LYS A 28 -4.41 -9.12 -2.73
N ASN A 29 -3.32 -8.86 -2.03
CA ASN A 29 -3.09 -9.46 -0.73
C ASN A 29 -2.35 -8.49 0.15
N THR A 30 -2.54 -8.64 1.45
CA THR A 30 -1.85 -7.82 2.43
C THR A 30 -1.45 -8.72 3.58
N PHE A 31 -0.20 -8.63 3.99
CA PHE A 31 0.31 -9.35 5.14
C PHE A 31 0.97 -8.38 6.09
N LYS A 32 0.88 -8.70 7.37
CA LYS A 32 1.56 -7.90 8.38
C LYS A 32 2.61 -8.77 9.06
N ILE A 33 3.84 -8.29 9.05
CA ILE A 33 4.96 -8.98 9.71
C ILE A 33 5.67 -7.95 10.55
N ASP A 34 5.66 -8.18 11.87
CA ASP A 34 6.20 -7.21 12.82
C ASP A 34 5.55 -5.86 12.63
N HIS A 35 6.31 -4.87 12.24
CA HIS A 35 5.80 -3.52 12.06
C HIS A 35 5.68 -3.16 10.59
N ASN A 36 5.70 -4.16 9.74
CA ASN A 36 5.65 -3.91 8.31
C ASN A 36 4.42 -4.53 7.70
N TYR A 37 3.85 -3.83 6.74
CA TYR A 37 2.83 -4.40 5.88
C TYR A 37 3.46 -4.74 4.55
N ILE A 38 3.18 -5.94 4.09
CA ILE A 38 3.60 -6.37 2.78
C ILE A 38 2.36 -6.40 1.92
N VAL A 39 2.32 -5.54 0.93
CA VAL A 39 1.14 -5.37 0.09
C VAL A 39 1.47 -5.83 -1.32
N ILE A 40 0.70 -6.78 -1.80
CA ILE A 40 0.95 -7.38 -3.10
C ILE A 40 -0.13 -6.94 -4.07
N THR A 41 0.29 -6.34 -5.16
CA THR A 41 -0.60 -6.00 -6.24
C THR A 41 -0.32 -6.93 -7.41
N GLU A 42 -0.88 -6.60 -8.53
CA GLU A 42 -0.75 -7.44 -9.71
C GLU A 42 0.69 -7.52 -10.20
N ASP A 43 1.43 -6.45 -10.08
CA ASP A 43 2.77 -6.38 -10.66
C ASP A 43 3.84 -5.91 -9.69
N THR A 44 3.50 -5.66 -8.44
CA THR A 44 4.46 -5.04 -7.53
C THR A 44 4.23 -5.53 -6.11
N ILE A 45 5.30 -5.61 -5.36
CA ILE A 45 5.24 -5.90 -3.93
C ILE A 45 5.76 -4.66 -3.21
N TYR A 46 4.92 -4.15 -2.30
CA TYR A 46 5.26 -2.97 -1.51
C TYR A 46 5.52 -3.38 -0.07
N ILE A 47 6.49 -2.75 0.54
CA ILE A 47 6.74 -2.96 1.96
C ILE A 47 6.57 -1.61 2.63
N ILE A 48 5.59 -1.53 3.51
CA ILE A 48 5.24 -0.28 4.17
C ILE A 48 5.48 -0.44 5.66
N SER A 49 6.34 0.38 6.19
CA SER A 49 6.63 0.36 7.61
C SER A 49 5.52 1.08 8.36
N THR A 50 5.04 0.45 9.42
CA THR A 50 4.07 1.10 10.29
C THR A 50 4.73 1.70 11.51
N LYS A 51 6.03 1.58 11.59
CA LYS A 51 6.74 2.13 12.72
C LYS A 51 6.78 3.64 12.61
N ILE A 52 6.21 4.30 13.57
CA ILE A 52 6.09 5.74 13.56
C ILE A 52 6.78 6.28 14.77
N LYS A 53 7.47 7.38 14.55
CA LYS A 53 8.20 7.95 15.63
C LYS A 53 7.53 9.00 16.30
#